data_ab41874feb443570d3c1527cc051316d
#
_entry.id   ab41874feb443570d3c1527cc051316d
#
_cell.length_a   1.000
_cell.length_b   1.000
_cell.length_c   1.000
_cell.angle_alpha   90.00
_cell.angle_beta   90.00
_cell.angle_gamma   90.00
#
_symmetry.space_group_name_H-M   'P 1'
#
loop_
_entity.id
_entity.type
_entity.pdbx_description
1 polymer ?
#
loop_
_entity_poly.entity_id
_entity_poly.type
_entity_poly.pdbx_seq_one_letter_code
_entity_poly.pdbx_strand_id
1 'polypeptide(L)' 'MSKVAVVYWSGTGNTEMMAQKVAEGAKEAGAEVSVLTCADFSADDVDAYDAIAFGCP' A
#
# COMPACT_ATOMS: atom_id res chain seq x y z
N MET A 1 -9.30 10.92 -9.48
CA MET A 1 -8.70 10.62 -8.18
C MET A 1 -7.64 9.53 -8.35
N SER A 2 -6.54 9.69 -7.66
CA SER A 2 -5.44 8.73 -7.75
C SER A 2 -5.72 7.52 -6.85
N LYS A 3 -5.45 6.35 -7.38
CA LYS A 3 -5.52 5.12 -6.59
C LYS A 3 -4.11 4.68 -6.26
N VAL A 4 -3.83 4.50 -4.98
CA VAL A 4 -2.51 4.11 -4.49
C VAL A 4 -2.64 2.81 -3.72
N ALA A 5 -1.79 1.85 -4.06
CA ALA A 5 -1.69 0.60 -3.32
C ALA A 5 -0.43 0.66 -2.45
N VAL A 6 -0.57 0.35 -1.18
CA VAL A 6 0.57 0.19 -0.28
C VAL A 6 0.73 -1.30 -0.01
N VAL A 7 1.78 -1.88 -0.56
CA VAL A 7 2.07 -3.31 -0.43
C VAL A 7 3.20 -3.49 0.56
N TYR A 8 3.00 -4.33 1.53
CA TYR A 8 4.00 -4.56 2.57
C TYR A 8 4.14 -6.06 2.86
N TRP A 9 5.30 -6.40 3.41
CA TRP A 9 5.56 -7.77 3.85
C TRP A 9 5.16 -7.89 5.30
N SER A 10 4.30 -8.86 5.61
CA SER A 10 3.70 -8.99 6.93
C SER A 10 4.54 -9.79 7.93
N GLY A 11 5.83 -9.87 7.71
CA GLY A 11 6.71 -10.63 8.59
C GLY A 11 6.93 -10.03 9.97
N THR A 12 6.73 -8.72 10.11
CA THR A 12 6.88 -8.03 11.39
C THR A 12 5.79 -6.97 11.55
N GLY A 13 5.40 -6.71 12.80
CA GLY A 13 4.40 -5.69 13.09
C GLY A 13 4.85 -4.27 12.75
N ASN A 14 6.15 -4.01 12.75
CA ASN A 14 6.68 -2.69 12.43
C ASN A 14 6.40 -2.29 10.98
N THR A 15 6.48 -3.24 10.07
CA THR A 15 6.20 -2.98 8.65
C THR A 15 4.74 -2.61 8.45
N GLU A 16 3.84 -3.28 9.17
CA GLU A 16 2.43 -2.97 9.10
C GLU A 16 2.14 -1.55 9.56
N MET A 17 2.76 -1.12 10.66
CA MET A 17 2.59 0.24 11.17
C MET A 17 3.09 1.28 10.18
N MET A 18 4.22 1.02 9.55
CA MET A 18 4.75 1.92 8.53
C MET A 18 3.82 2.02 7.32
N ALA A 19 3.28 0.89 6.88
CA ALA A 19 2.35 0.87 5.75
C ALA A 19 1.11 1.69 6.06
N GLN A 20 0.58 1.59 7.29
CA GLN A 20 -0.58 2.36 7.70
C GLN A 20 -0.30 3.85 7.72
N LYS A 21 0.88 4.26 8.18
CA LYS A 21 1.26 5.68 8.19
C LYS A 21 1.39 6.25 6.79
N VAL A 22 1.97 5.48 5.87
CA VAL A 22 2.08 5.90 4.48
C VAL A 22 0.69 6.00 3.86
N ALA A 23 -0.19 5.06 4.17
CA ALA A 23 -1.56 5.08 3.68
C ALA A 23 -2.32 6.29 4.18
N GLU A 24 -2.14 6.65 5.45
CA GLU A 24 -2.79 7.84 6.01
C GLU A 24 -2.31 9.12 5.32
N GLY A 25 -1.01 9.23 5.07
CA GLY A 25 -0.46 10.39 4.38
C GLY A 25 -1.02 10.53 2.97
N ALA A 26 -1.09 9.43 2.23
CA ALA A 26 -1.63 9.45 0.88
C ALA A 26 -3.13 9.77 0.89
N LYS A 27 -3.85 9.27 1.88
CA LYS A 27 -5.28 9.54 2.03
C LYS A 27 -5.55 11.01 2.32
N GLU A 28 -4.72 11.62 3.15
CA GLU A 28 -4.83 13.06 3.43
C GLU A 28 -4.58 13.90 2.19
N ALA A 29 -3.77 13.41 1.28
CA ALA A 29 -3.51 14.08 0.00
C ALA A 29 -4.65 13.93 -1.01
N GLY A 30 -5.72 13.21 -0.63
CA GLY A 30 -6.87 13.03 -1.47
C GLY A 30 -6.84 11.79 -2.35
N ALA A 31 -5.88 10.89 -2.13
CA ALA A 31 -5.79 9.66 -2.89
C ALA A 31 -6.65 8.55 -2.27
N GLU A 32 -7.13 7.65 -3.11
CA GLU A 32 -7.77 6.44 -2.64
C GLU A 32 -6.69 5.40 -2.37
N VAL A 33 -6.55 4.97 -1.12
CA VAL A 33 -5.45 4.11 -0.70
C VAL A 33 -5.96 2.74 -0.29
N SER A 34 -5.27 1.71 -0.77
CA SER A 34 -5.51 0.33 -0.36
C SER A 34 -4.23 -0.22 0.24
N VAL A 35 -4.33 -0.85 1.41
CA VAL A 35 -3.19 -1.46 2.09
C VAL A 35 -3.30 -2.96 1.92
N LEU A 36 -2.29 -3.56 1.30
CA LEU A 36 -2.29 -4.98 0.94
C LEU A 36 -0.99 -5.63 1.41
N THR A 37 -1.08 -6.91 1.73
CA THR A 37 0.14 -7.69 1.98
C THR A 37 0.70 -8.20 0.65
N CYS A 38 1.98 -8.58 0.65
CA CYS A 38 2.59 -9.15 -0.55
C CYS A 38 1.86 -10.43 -1.02
N ALA A 39 1.26 -11.15 -0.09
CA ALA A 39 0.51 -12.36 -0.42
C ALA A 39 -0.83 -12.04 -1.09
N ASP A 40 -1.43 -10.91 -0.73
CA ASP A 40 -2.72 -10.49 -1.30
C ASP A 40 -2.57 -9.73 -2.61
N PHE A 41 -1.38 -9.19 -2.86
CA PHE A 41 -1.13 -8.41 -4.06
C PHE A 41 -0.79 -9.32 -5.23
N SER A 42 -1.47 -9.15 -6.35
CA SER A 42 -1.20 -9.93 -7.56
C SER A 42 -0.80 -9.01 -8.70
N ALA A 43 -0.22 -9.59 -9.75
CA ALA A 43 0.19 -8.83 -10.93
C ALA A 43 -0.99 -8.16 -11.62
N ASP A 44 -2.18 -8.74 -11.50
CA ASP A 44 -3.38 -8.17 -12.10
C ASP A 44 -3.80 -6.87 -11.40
N ASP A 45 -3.43 -6.72 -10.14
CA ASP A 45 -3.77 -5.52 -9.37
C ASP A 45 -2.95 -4.31 -9.77
N VAL A 46 -1.82 -4.52 -10.44
CA VAL A 46 -0.94 -3.43 -10.85
C VAL A 46 -1.67 -2.41 -11.73
N ASP A 47 -2.50 -2.90 -12.63
CA ASP A 47 -3.26 -2.05 -13.54
C ASP A 47 -4.40 -1.30 -12.85
N ALA A 48 -4.82 -1.76 -11.68
CA ALA A 48 -5.91 -1.14 -10.94
C ALA A 48 -5.48 0.11 -10.18
N TYR A 49 -4.17 0.34 -10.04
CA TYR A 49 -3.65 1.44 -9.24
C TYR A 49 -2.77 2.36 -10.06
N ASP A 50 -2.84 3.65 -9.76
CA ASP A 50 -1.99 4.67 -10.41
C ASP A 50 -0.57 4.66 -9.84
N ALA A 51 -0.43 4.30 -8.59
CA ALA A 51 0.88 4.23 -7.93
C ALA A 51 0.89 3.09 -6.93
N ILE A 52 2.06 2.49 -6.74
CA ILE A 52 2.23 1.38 -5.81
C ILE A 52 3.46 1.66 -4.96
N ALA A 53 3.28 1.61 -3.64
CA ALA A 53 4.37 1.76 -2.69
C ALA A 53 4.68 0.40 -2.07
N PHE A 54 5.93 -0.02 -2.15
CA PHE A 54 6.37 -1.28 -1.55
C PHE A 54 7.14 -1.00 -0.27
N GLY A 55 6.72 -1.64 0.82
CA GLY A 55 7.44 -1.59 2.08
C GLY A 55 8.09 -2.94 2.35
N CYS A 56 9.42 -2.98 2.25
CA CYS A 56 10.21 -4.16 2.60
C CYS A 56 11.11 -3.84 3.78
N PRO A 57 11.25 -4.77 4.72
CA PRO A 57 12.19 -4.58 5.83
C PRO A 57 13.63 -4.62 5.36
#